data_bc28eff238ea95969f6062dd6664e380
#
_entry.id   bc28eff238ea95969f6062dd6664e380
#
_cell.length_a   1.000
_cell.length_b   1.000
_cell.length_c   1.000
_cell.angle_alpha   90.00
_cell.angle_beta   90.00
_cell.angle_gamma   90.00
#
_symmetry.space_group_name_H-M   'P 1'
#
loop_
_entity.id
_entity.type
_entity.pdbx_description
1 polymer ?
#
loop_
_entity_poly.entity_id
_entity_poly.type
_entity_poly.pdbx_seq_one_letter_code
_entity_poly.pdbx_strand_id
1 'polypeptide(L)'
;MKTKNGTILYNYAKTIIPGGTTLFSKRSELHLPNKWPAYFTKAKKIFVWDLNGQKYLDMFCAVGTSILGYGNEKINKSVQDNIKKGNMTTLNCPEEVYLTKELIKHHSWASMAKFTRGGGEANALAIRIARSYTTKKNVAFCGYHGWHDWYLSANINSKKNLDEHL
;
A
#
# COMPACT_ATOMS: atom_id res chain seq x y z
N MET A 1 -15.63 14.75 14.65
CA MET A 1 -15.10 16.13 14.54
C MET A 1 -14.73 16.39 13.08
N LYS A 2 -15.44 17.30 12.40
CA LYS A 2 -15.08 17.73 11.03
C LYS A 2 -14.24 19.00 11.15
N THR A 3 -12.94 18.92 10.92
CA THR A 3 -12.04 20.07 10.90
C THR A 3 -11.40 20.24 9.51
N LYS A 4 -11.18 21.46 9.10
CA LYS A 4 -10.44 21.78 7.88
C LYS A 4 -8.92 21.85 8.11
N ASN A 5 -8.45 21.71 9.33
CA ASN A 5 -7.04 21.77 9.67
C ASN A 5 -6.44 20.37 9.81
N GLY A 6 -5.54 20.01 8.90
CA GLY A 6 -4.89 18.70 8.86
C GLY A 6 -4.04 18.41 10.09
N THR A 7 -3.35 19.41 10.64
CA THR A 7 -2.53 19.25 11.85
C THR A 7 -3.39 18.94 13.08
N ILE A 8 -4.52 19.64 13.25
CA ILE A 8 -5.45 19.38 14.35
C ILE A 8 -6.01 17.95 14.24
N LEU A 9 -6.40 17.55 13.03
CA LEU A 9 -6.93 16.20 12.80
C LEU A 9 -5.84 15.14 13.06
N TYR A 10 -4.61 15.37 12.63
CA TYR A 10 -3.51 14.44 12.85
C TYR A 10 -3.14 14.31 14.34
N ASN A 11 -3.14 15.41 15.08
CA ASN A 11 -2.93 15.37 16.53
C ASN A 11 -4.03 14.57 17.24
N TYR A 12 -5.27 14.73 16.83
CA TYR A 12 -6.36 13.89 17.32
C TYR A 12 -6.18 12.41 16.90
N ALA A 13 -5.79 12.16 15.65
CA ALA A 13 -5.55 10.79 15.18
C ALA A 13 -4.51 10.05 16.04
N LYS A 14 -3.46 10.74 16.50
CA LYS A 14 -2.45 10.15 17.42
C LYS A 14 -3.01 9.67 18.75
N THR A 15 -4.19 10.14 19.17
CA THR A 15 -4.83 9.68 20.41
C THR A 15 -5.66 8.41 20.22
N ILE A 16 -6.02 8.07 18.96
CA ILE A 16 -6.92 6.95 18.65
C ILE A 16 -6.35 5.95 17.65
N ILE A 17 -5.26 6.30 16.99
CA ILE A 17 -4.56 5.43 16.03
C ILE A 17 -3.09 5.37 16.44
N PRO A 18 -2.51 4.21 16.72
CA PRO A 18 -1.10 4.09 17.00
C PRO A 18 -0.25 4.75 15.92
N GLY A 19 0.60 5.73 16.31
CA GLY A 19 1.39 6.52 15.37
C GLY A 19 0.60 7.50 14.48
N GLY A 20 -0.70 7.70 14.72
CA GLY A 20 -1.55 8.67 14.00
C GLY A 20 -1.97 8.24 12.58
N THR A 21 -1.42 7.16 12.07
CA THR A 21 -1.71 6.62 10.72
C THR A 21 -1.36 5.14 10.65
N THR A 22 -2.03 4.41 9.78
CA THR A 22 -1.76 2.98 9.56
C THR A 22 -0.50 2.71 8.75
N LEU A 23 0.02 3.71 8.02
CA LEU A 23 1.23 3.59 7.23
C LEU A 23 2.35 4.46 7.81
N PHE A 24 3.45 3.82 8.21
CA PHE A 24 4.63 4.50 8.74
C PHE A 24 5.10 5.64 7.84
N SER A 25 5.22 5.41 6.53
CA SER A 25 5.66 6.40 5.54
C SER A 25 4.74 7.63 5.41
N LYS A 26 3.55 7.62 6.01
CA LYS A 26 2.61 8.76 6.02
C LYS A 26 2.65 9.57 7.30
N ARG A 27 3.53 9.25 8.23
CA ARG A 27 3.71 10.05 9.45
C ARG A 27 4.29 11.42 9.11
N SER A 28 3.62 12.47 9.57
CA SER A 28 4.05 13.87 9.32
C SER A 28 5.44 14.16 9.86
N GLU A 29 5.83 13.51 10.94
CA GLU A 29 7.15 13.66 11.58
C GLU A 29 8.32 13.24 10.69
N LEU A 30 8.09 12.34 9.74
CA LEU A 30 9.11 11.89 8.80
C LEU A 30 9.40 12.88 7.65
N HIS A 31 8.51 13.85 7.45
CA HIS A 31 8.60 14.79 6.33
C HIS A 31 8.84 16.21 6.85
N LEU A 32 7.78 16.90 7.29
CA LEU A 32 7.85 18.26 7.79
C LEU A 32 6.98 18.37 9.05
N PRO A 33 7.56 18.14 10.25
CA PRO A 33 6.81 18.16 11.49
C PRO A 33 5.97 19.44 11.65
N ASN A 34 4.70 19.27 12.04
CA ASN A 34 3.72 20.35 12.26
C ASN A 34 3.34 21.19 11.02
N LYS A 35 3.98 20.98 9.87
CA LYS A 35 3.68 21.72 8.62
C LYS A 35 3.29 20.79 7.46
N TRP A 36 3.48 19.47 7.60
CA TRP A 36 3.11 18.51 6.57
C TRP A 36 1.58 18.46 6.41
N PRO A 37 1.03 18.56 5.18
CA PRO A 37 -0.40 18.43 4.93
C PRO A 37 -0.80 16.96 5.07
N ALA A 38 -1.15 16.55 6.29
CA ALA A 38 -1.35 15.14 6.64
C ALA A 38 -2.55 14.48 5.94
N TYR A 39 -3.52 15.25 5.48
CA TYR A 39 -4.74 14.74 4.87
C TYR A 39 -5.11 15.48 3.59
N PHE A 40 -5.72 14.76 2.66
CA PHE A 40 -6.19 15.32 1.40
C PHE A 40 -7.72 15.36 1.32
N THR A 41 -8.24 16.29 0.54
CA THR A 41 -9.65 16.37 0.14
C THR A 41 -9.87 15.92 -1.29
N LYS A 42 -8.87 16.14 -2.15
CA LYS A 42 -8.93 15.86 -3.58
C LYS A 42 -7.53 15.54 -4.10
N ALA A 43 -7.48 14.62 -5.06
CA ALA A 43 -6.31 14.37 -5.86
C ALA A 43 -6.71 14.26 -7.34
N LYS A 44 -5.97 14.90 -8.25
CA LYS A 44 -6.20 14.84 -9.70
C LYS A 44 -4.90 15.03 -10.47
N LYS A 45 -4.63 14.15 -11.42
CA LYS A 45 -3.38 14.12 -12.20
C LYS A 45 -2.16 14.03 -11.26
N ILE A 46 -1.33 15.06 -11.22
CA ILE A 46 -0.11 15.16 -10.40
C ILE A 46 -0.31 16.04 -9.15
N PHE A 47 -1.54 16.45 -8.86
CA PHE A 47 -1.81 17.38 -7.77
C PHE A 47 -2.68 16.77 -6.69
N VAL A 48 -2.43 17.20 -5.45
CA VAL A 48 -3.25 16.93 -4.27
C VAL A 48 -3.67 18.25 -3.61
N TRP A 49 -4.82 18.24 -2.96
CA TRP A 49 -5.33 19.38 -2.18
C TRP A 49 -5.53 18.93 -0.73
N ASP A 50 -5.01 19.69 0.20
CA ASP A 50 -5.19 19.43 1.63
C ASP A 50 -6.58 19.79 2.13
N LEU A 51 -6.82 19.64 3.45
CA LEU A 51 -8.10 19.98 4.08
C LEU A 51 -8.44 21.48 4.03
N ASN A 52 -7.44 22.33 3.84
CA ASN A 52 -7.63 23.79 3.71
C ASN A 52 -7.88 24.21 2.25
N GLY A 53 -7.79 23.28 1.32
CA GLY A 53 -7.91 23.53 -0.12
C GLY A 53 -6.59 24.00 -0.78
N GLN A 54 -5.48 24.00 -0.04
CA GLN A 54 -4.17 24.32 -0.60
C GLN A 54 -3.74 23.21 -1.56
N LYS A 55 -3.30 23.61 -2.75
CA LYS A 55 -2.85 22.73 -3.84
C LYS A 55 -1.35 22.48 -3.74
N TYR A 56 -0.96 21.23 -3.90
CA TYR A 56 0.45 20.78 -3.93
C TYR A 56 0.72 19.94 -5.18
N LEU A 57 1.94 20.01 -5.68
CA LEU A 57 2.47 19.07 -6.64
C LEU A 57 2.94 17.83 -5.87
N ASP A 58 2.38 16.66 -6.19
CA ASP A 58 2.78 15.41 -5.55
C ASP A 58 3.92 14.74 -6.34
N MET A 59 5.15 14.95 -5.84
CA MET A 59 6.35 14.32 -6.40
C MET A 59 6.57 12.88 -5.89
N PHE A 60 5.75 12.43 -4.93
CA PHE A 60 5.89 11.13 -4.31
C PHE A 60 5.03 10.04 -4.98
N CYS A 61 4.02 10.44 -5.75
CA CYS A 61 3.14 9.58 -6.56
C CYS A 61 2.58 8.39 -5.76
N ALA A 62 2.18 8.61 -4.50
CA ALA A 62 1.73 7.55 -3.58
C ALA A 62 2.71 6.35 -3.53
N VAL A 63 4.01 6.63 -3.38
CA VAL A 63 5.09 5.63 -3.38
C VAL A 63 5.13 4.83 -4.69
N GLY A 64 4.88 5.51 -5.82
CA GLY A 64 4.90 4.91 -7.16
C GLY A 64 3.64 4.15 -7.59
N THR A 65 2.62 4.06 -6.75
CA THR A 65 1.37 3.37 -7.11
C THR A 65 0.50 4.14 -8.09
N SER A 66 0.63 5.47 -8.15
CA SER A 66 -0.20 6.36 -8.97
C SER A 66 0.53 6.89 -10.21
N ILE A 67 1.31 6.05 -10.89
CA ILE A 67 2.12 6.44 -12.07
C ILE A 67 1.29 7.00 -13.24
N LEU A 68 0.02 6.63 -13.35
CA LEU A 68 -0.91 7.17 -14.36
C LEU A 68 -1.59 8.47 -13.92
N GLY A 69 -1.23 8.96 -12.74
CA GLY A 69 -1.84 10.13 -12.12
C GLY A 69 -3.15 9.80 -11.38
N TYR A 70 -3.48 10.71 -10.48
CA TYR A 70 -4.70 10.59 -9.67
C TYR A 70 -5.96 10.84 -10.48
N GLY A 71 -7.01 10.08 -10.20
CA GLY A 71 -8.32 10.30 -10.77
C GLY A 71 -8.37 10.06 -12.28
N ASN A 72 -7.62 9.08 -12.79
CA ASN A 72 -7.67 8.67 -14.19
C ASN A 72 -9.09 8.22 -14.57
N GLU A 73 -9.70 8.89 -15.52
CA GLU A 73 -11.12 8.71 -15.85
C GLU A 73 -11.44 7.32 -16.39
N LYS A 74 -10.54 6.72 -17.18
CA LYS A 74 -10.73 5.37 -17.72
C LYS A 74 -10.71 4.32 -16.60
N ILE A 75 -9.76 4.44 -15.67
CA ILE A 75 -9.65 3.56 -14.50
C ILE A 75 -10.86 3.73 -13.61
N ASN A 76 -11.22 4.99 -13.28
CA ASN A 76 -12.37 5.27 -12.43
C ASN A 76 -13.67 4.71 -13.00
N LYS A 77 -13.89 4.88 -14.30
CA LYS A 77 -15.06 4.31 -14.99
C LYS A 77 -15.08 2.79 -14.89
N SER A 78 -13.98 2.13 -15.19
CA SER A 78 -13.88 0.66 -15.09
C SER A 78 -14.18 0.15 -13.69
N VAL A 79 -13.61 0.80 -12.66
CA VAL A 79 -13.85 0.46 -11.25
C VAL A 79 -15.32 0.66 -10.89
N GLN A 80 -15.92 1.80 -11.24
CA GLN A 80 -17.32 2.09 -10.99
C GLN A 80 -18.26 1.08 -11.66
N ASP A 81 -17.99 0.71 -12.91
CA ASP A 81 -18.79 -0.27 -13.65
C ASP A 81 -18.71 -1.67 -13.00
N ASN A 82 -17.55 -2.04 -12.46
CA ASN A 82 -17.39 -3.31 -11.74
C ASN A 82 -18.05 -3.29 -10.34
N ILE A 83 -17.95 -2.19 -9.61
CA ILE A 83 -18.65 -2.06 -8.31
C ILE A 83 -20.16 -2.25 -8.48
N LYS A 84 -20.77 -1.74 -9.56
CA LYS A 84 -22.20 -1.91 -9.85
C LYS A 84 -22.62 -3.37 -10.08
N LYS A 85 -21.70 -4.23 -10.53
CA LYS A 85 -21.96 -5.66 -10.70
C LYS A 85 -21.94 -6.45 -9.39
N GLY A 86 -21.49 -5.82 -8.30
CA GLY A 86 -21.20 -6.47 -7.03
C GLY A 86 -19.71 -6.88 -6.93
N ASN A 87 -19.22 -6.89 -5.72
CA ASN A 87 -17.87 -7.30 -5.38
C ASN A 87 -17.91 -8.28 -4.20
N MET A 88 -16.80 -8.96 -3.93
CA MET A 88 -16.71 -9.93 -2.82
C MET A 88 -17.77 -11.03 -2.87
N THR A 89 -18.07 -11.52 -4.08
CA THR A 89 -19.06 -12.59 -4.28
C THR A 89 -18.50 -13.97 -3.91
N THR A 90 -19.39 -14.95 -3.77
CA THR A 90 -19.00 -16.38 -3.59
C THR A 90 -18.31 -16.97 -4.83
N LEU A 91 -18.65 -16.46 -6.01
CA LEU A 91 -18.05 -16.91 -7.27
C LEU A 91 -16.75 -16.16 -7.56
N ASN A 92 -15.88 -16.79 -8.34
CA ASN A 92 -14.63 -16.20 -8.76
C ASN A 92 -14.84 -15.03 -9.73
N CYS A 93 -13.94 -14.07 -9.68
CA CYS A 93 -13.91 -12.91 -10.56
C CYS A 93 -13.20 -13.26 -11.87
N PRO A 94 -13.82 -13.11 -13.06
CA PRO A 94 -13.17 -13.44 -14.33
C PRO A 94 -11.98 -12.52 -14.64
N GLU A 95 -11.94 -11.31 -14.09
CA GLU A 95 -10.84 -10.37 -14.25
C GLU A 95 -9.51 -10.91 -13.71
N GLU A 96 -9.51 -11.83 -12.74
CA GLU A 96 -8.29 -12.52 -12.29
C GLU A 96 -7.66 -13.31 -13.44
N VAL A 97 -8.48 -13.99 -14.25
CA VAL A 97 -8.00 -14.75 -15.42
C VAL A 97 -7.47 -13.81 -16.49
N TYR A 98 -8.21 -12.74 -16.78
CA TYR A 98 -7.81 -11.78 -17.81
C TYR A 98 -6.49 -11.07 -17.43
N LEU A 99 -6.36 -10.64 -16.19
CA LEU A 99 -5.12 -10.02 -15.70
C LEU A 99 -3.95 -11.02 -15.72
N THR A 100 -4.18 -12.27 -15.30
CA THR A 100 -3.15 -13.31 -15.36
C THR A 100 -2.63 -13.52 -16.78
N LYS A 101 -3.51 -13.57 -17.76
CA LYS A 101 -3.11 -13.71 -19.19
C LYS A 101 -2.22 -12.55 -19.64
N GLU A 102 -2.55 -11.32 -19.30
CA GLU A 102 -1.72 -10.16 -19.63
C GLU A 102 -0.37 -10.18 -18.90
N LEU A 103 -0.34 -10.57 -17.63
CA LEU A 103 0.92 -10.69 -16.87
C LEU A 103 1.86 -11.73 -17.49
N ILE A 104 1.36 -12.92 -17.81
CA ILE A 104 2.15 -13.98 -18.45
C ILE A 104 2.67 -13.54 -19.82
N LYS A 105 1.86 -12.81 -20.61
CA LYS A 105 2.29 -12.25 -21.89
C LYS A 105 3.48 -11.30 -21.77
N HIS A 106 3.52 -10.49 -20.69
CA HIS A 106 4.62 -9.57 -20.43
C HIS A 106 5.82 -10.21 -19.71
N HIS A 107 5.63 -11.40 -19.12
CA HIS A 107 6.63 -12.13 -18.37
C HIS A 107 6.78 -13.53 -18.94
N SER A 108 7.48 -13.67 -20.06
CA SER A 108 7.61 -14.92 -20.83
C SER A 108 8.23 -16.10 -20.04
N TRP A 109 8.90 -15.82 -18.93
CA TRP A 109 9.46 -16.82 -18.01
C TRP A 109 8.43 -17.39 -17.04
N ALA A 110 7.25 -16.74 -16.90
CA ALA A 110 6.20 -17.14 -15.96
C ALA A 110 5.12 -17.95 -16.68
N SER A 111 4.67 -19.05 -16.09
CA SER A 111 3.56 -19.86 -16.56
C SER A 111 2.27 -19.64 -15.77
N MET A 112 2.37 -19.09 -14.56
CA MET A 112 1.25 -18.85 -13.63
C MET A 112 1.47 -17.57 -12.85
N ALA A 113 0.36 -16.97 -12.35
CA ALA A 113 0.39 -15.89 -11.39
C ALA A 113 -0.60 -16.13 -10.27
N LYS A 114 -0.25 -15.68 -9.06
CA LYS A 114 -1.11 -15.70 -7.89
C LYS A 114 -1.22 -14.30 -7.32
N PHE A 115 -2.45 -13.83 -7.10
CA PHE A 115 -2.70 -12.52 -6.53
C PHE A 115 -2.83 -12.59 -5.01
N THR A 116 -2.40 -11.51 -4.36
CA THR A 116 -2.57 -11.26 -2.93
C THR A 116 -3.04 -9.81 -2.74
N ARG A 117 -3.46 -9.44 -1.54
CA ARG A 117 -3.96 -8.09 -1.26
C ARG A 117 -2.87 -7.06 -1.03
N GLY A 118 -1.65 -7.49 -0.76
CA GLY A 118 -0.55 -6.57 -0.48
C GLY A 118 0.82 -7.23 -0.65
N GLY A 119 1.87 -6.39 -0.76
CA GLY A 119 3.25 -6.84 -0.97
C GLY A 119 3.78 -7.74 0.15
N GLY A 120 3.40 -7.48 1.41
CA GLY A 120 3.76 -8.33 2.54
C GLY A 120 3.21 -9.75 2.41
N GLU A 121 1.93 -9.88 2.02
CA GLU A 121 1.31 -11.19 1.74
C GLU A 121 1.98 -11.89 0.54
N ALA A 122 2.29 -11.15 -0.52
CA ALA A 122 2.98 -11.68 -1.70
C ALA A 122 4.34 -12.26 -1.32
N ASN A 123 5.12 -11.53 -0.53
CA ASN A 123 6.41 -12.00 -0.03
C ASN A 123 6.29 -13.20 0.89
N ALA A 124 5.32 -13.20 1.82
CA ALA A 124 5.05 -14.35 2.68
C ALA A 124 4.69 -15.62 1.87
N LEU A 125 3.86 -15.45 0.83
CA LEU A 125 3.50 -16.53 -0.08
C LEU A 125 4.70 -17.03 -0.88
N ALA A 126 5.52 -16.12 -1.42
CA ALA A 126 6.74 -16.45 -2.16
C ALA A 126 7.73 -17.26 -1.31
N ILE A 127 7.96 -16.87 -0.06
CA ILE A 127 8.81 -17.59 0.89
C ILE A 127 8.24 -18.97 1.20
N ARG A 128 6.93 -19.09 1.38
CA ARG A 128 6.27 -20.39 1.60
C ARG A 128 6.48 -21.32 0.41
N ILE A 129 6.28 -20.84 -0.81
CA ILE A 129 6.49 -21.61 -2.05
C ILE A 129 7.96 -22.02 -2.16
N ALA A 130 8.89 -21.10 -1.96
CA ALA A 130 10.33 -21.37 -2.04
C ALA A 130 10.77 -22.44 -1.04
N ARG A 131 10.32 -22.35 0.21
CA ARG A 131 10.61 -23.37 1.24
C ARG A 131 10.02 -24.72 0.91
N SER A 132 8.79 -24.75 0.42
CA SER A 132 8.13 -26.00 0.01
C SER A 132 8.86 -26.67 -1.16
N TYR A 133 9.26 -25.90 -2.14
CA TYR A 133 9.95 -26.40 -3.34
C TYR A 133 11.38 -26.86 -3.03
N THR A 134 12.14 -26.07 -2.26
CA THR A 134 13.56 -26.33 -1.99
C THR A 134 13.79 -27.22 -0.76
N THR A 135 12.80 -27.40 0.11
CA THR A 135 12.90 -28.02 1.45
C THR A 135 13.87 -27.30 2.40
N LYS A 136 14.41 -26.15 2.00
CA LYS A 136 15.35 -25.35 2.80
C LYS A 136 14.63 -24.41 3.75
N LYS A 137 15.20 -24.21 4.95
CA LYS A 137 14.64 -23.38 6.01
C LYS A 137 15.16 -21.92 5.93
N ASN A 138 16.42 -21.76 5.55
CA ASN A 138 17.09 -20.45 5.55
C ASN A 138 16.71 -19.63 4.33
N VAL A 139 16.49 -18.34 4.54
CA VAL A 139 16.17 -17.35 3.52
C VAL A 139 17.17 -16.21 3.62
N ALA A 140 17.90 -15.95 2.55
CA ALA A 140 18.72 -14.76 2.42
C ALA A 140 17.92 -13.64 1.76
N PHE A 141 17.98 -12.42 2.30
CA PHE A 141 17.29 -11.26 1.74
C PHE A 141 18.14 -9.99 1.89
N CYS A 142 17.80 -8.98 1.11
CA CYS A 142 18.44 -7.68 1.15
C CYS A 142 17.36 -6.60 0.97
N GLY A 143 17.39 -5.54 1.81
CA GLY A 143 16.44 -4.44 1.76
C GLY A 143 15.13 -4.70 2.52
N TYR A 144 14.14 -3.81 2.30
CA TYR A 144 12.84 -3.86 2.96
C TYR A 144 11.87 -4.78 2.20
N HIS A 145 11.23 -5.71 2.91
CA HIS A 145 10.30 -6.69 2.33
C HIS A 145 8.96 -6.79 3.07
N GLY A 146 8.51 -5.72 3.70
CA GLY A 146 7.26 -5.68 4.45
C GLY A 146 7.45 -5.91 5.94
N TRP A 147 6.33 -6.10 6.64
CA TRP A 147 6.27 -6.19 8.11
C TRP A 147 5.73 -7.53 8.61
N HIS A 148 5.58 -8.53 7.72
CA HIS A 148 5.10 -9.86 8.09
C HIS A 148 6.13 -10.62 8.92
N ASP A 149 5.67 -11.56 9.74
CA ASP A 149 6.47 -12.28 10.75
C ASP A 149 7.74 -12.94 10.19
N TRP A 150 7.70 -13.46 8.98
CA TRP A 150 8.89 -14.07 8.36
C TRP A 150 10.05 -13.09 8.21
N TYR A 151 9.74 -11.81 8.02
CA TYR A 151 10.73 -10.74 7.88
C TYR A 151 11.10 -10.15 9.24
N LEU A 152 10.13 -9.96 10.12
CA LEU A 152 10.37 -9.47 11.49
C LEU A 152 11.21 -10.43 12.30
N SER A 153 11.07 -11.74 12.12
CA SER A 153 11.88 -12.75 12.81
C SER A 153 13.40 -12.59 12.55
N ALA A 154 13.77 -11.95 11.44
CA ALA A 154 15.16 -11.59 11.16
C ALA A 154 15.66 -10.37 11.95
N ASN A 155 14.74 -9.55 12.47
CA ASN A 155 15.03 -8.28 13.15
C ASN A 155 14.74 -8.30 14.66
N ILE A 156 14.29 -9.42 15.21
CA ILE A 156 13.91 -9.58 16.63
C ILE A 156 15.05 -9.24 17.62
N ASN A 157 16.32 -9.28 17.18
CA ASN A 157 17.45 -8.95 18.01
C ASN A 157 17.72 -7.44 18.17
N SER A 158 17.01 -6.56 17.49
CA SER A 158 17.11 -5.12 17.71
C SER A 158 15.95 -4.64 18.57
N LYS A 159 16.23 -4.21 19.80
CA LYS A 159 15.24 -3.64 20.74
C LYS A 159 14.42 -2.46 20.15
N LYS A 160 14.84 -1.91 19.02
CA LYS A 160 14.22 -0.74 18.37
C LYS A 160 13.05 -1.07 17.44
N ASN A 161 12.86 -2.33 17.01
CA ASN A 161 11.91 -2.61 15.93
C ASN A 161 10.47 -2.90 16.38
N LEU A 162 10.25 -3.23 17.64
CA LEU A 162 8.90 -3.48 18.17
C LEU A 162 8.29 -2.24 18.85
N ASP A 163 9.11 -1.43 19.52
CA ASP A 163 8.59 -0.32 20.34
C ASP A 163 8.34 0.97 19.55
N GLU A 164 8.95 1.15 18.38
CA GLU A 164 8.81 2.38 17.58
C GLU A 164 7.79 2.27 16.43
N HIS A 165 7.28 1.08 16.12
CA HIS A 165 6.50 0.83 14.90
C HIS A 165 5.13 0.17 15.13
N LEU A 166 4.86 -0.27 16.33
CA LEU A 166 3.56 -0.70 16.82
C LEU A 166 3.03 0.32 17.82
#